data_76f73b2581282c0c34e8203a4be84b31
#
_entry.id   76f73b2581282c0c34e8203a4be84b31
#
_cell.length_a   1.000
_cell.length_b   1.000
_cell.length_c   1.000
_cell.angle_alpha   90.00
_cell.angle_beta   90.00
_cell.angle_gamma   90.00
#
_symmetry.space_group_name_H-M   'P 1'
#
loop_
_entity.id
_entity.type
_entity.pdbx_description
1 polymer ?
#
loop_
_entity_poly.entity_id
_entity_poly.type
_entity_poly.pdbx_seq_one_letter_code
_entity_poly.pdbx_strand_id
1 'polypeptide(L)'
;MGFRELLHNLPEVRAPTEKKVSFNIKLKWTLVILIGFFILSNISLFGISGNSLSRFEYLAIMLGTSFGSIISLGIGPIVMSSIILQLLSGAQIINIDTNTTEGKKFFQGMQKLLTFAFVIFEALVYVLMKGIAAQPGFTGLVIFQLCLGGFLIVFMDEVIQKWGFGSGVSLFIAAGIGWRLFAQLFQFIGPQGTFEATGKILAIVASVIIGDGTGVARAFFPIAVTIVLFLVVVFAQSLKVEIPLAFDRVRGHSVKWPLNFFYSGVMPVIFVSALAANVQLFASMIQNWLGHATLLGGFATGGQSISGLSFWIGSTPILETLITGSFRWIYAGQAVCHVLFYVFFSVLFAFFWVNTSGQDARSQANKIVSSGMSMPGFRKDERVLESILKRYVTPLTVMGGAAIGLLASLANLLGALVGGTAILLVIMILYQLYQNIAQQHAVDMNPALKGFFGA
;
A
#
# COMPACT_ATOMS: atom_id res chain seq x y z
N MET A 1 21.13 -29.76 4.42
CA MET A 1 20.86 -28.47 3.76
C MET A 1 20.83 -27.38 4.83
N GLY A 2 21.73 -26.42 4.75
CA GLY A 2 21.71 -25.30 5.69
C GLY A 2 20.50 -24.39 5.42
N PHE A 3 19.96 -23.69 6.42
CA PHE A 3 18.83 -22.78 6.29
C PHE A 3 19.03 -21.76 5.16
N ARG A 4 20.27 -21.31 4.92
CA ARG A 4 20.62 -20.43 3.81
C ARG A 4 20.44 -21.08 2.43
N GLU A 5 20.72 -22.37 2.28
CA GLU A 5 20.51 -23.10 1.01
C GLU A 5 19.02 -23.25 0.69
N LEU A 6 18.19 -23.45 1.72
CA LEU A 6 16.73 -23.50 1.56
C LEU A 6 16.18 -22.16 1.03
N LEU A 7 16.70 -21.03 1.53
CA LEU A 7 16.30 -19.70 1.05
C LEU A 7 16.70 -19.43 -0.40
N HIS A 8 17.84 -19.99 -0.86
CA HIS A 8 18.29 -19.85 -2.25
C HIS A 8 17.53 -20.74 -3.22
N ASN A 9 16.92 -21.83 -2.74
CA ASN A 9 16.19 -22.79 -3.59
C ASN A 9 14.67 -22.53 -3.64
N LEU A 10 14.19 -21.39 -3.09
CA LEU A 10 12.78 -21.03 -3.22
C LEU A 10 12.41 -20.79 -4.70
N PRO A 11 11.21 -21.23 -5.13
CA PRO A 11 10.75 -21.02 -6.50
C PRO A 11 10.73 -19.50 -6.81
N GLU A 12 11.42 -19.12 -7.88
CA GLU A 12 11.63 -17.71 -8.23
C GLU A 12 11.38 -17.49 -9.73
N VAL A 13 10.75 -16.37 -10.07
CA VAL A 13 10.58 -15.94 -11.45
C VAL A 13 11.96 -15.59 -12.04
N ARG A 14 12.27 -16.12 -13.22
CA ARG A 14 13.55 -15.88 -13.88
C ARG A 14 13.72 -14.40 -14.19
N ALA A 15 14.85 -13.83 -13.76
CA ALA A 15 15.21 -12.45 -14.07
C ALA A 15 15.54 -12.29 -15.56
N PRO A 16 15.36 -11.10 -16.16
CA PRO A 16 15.78 -10.83 -17.51
C PRO A 16 17.31 -10.97 -17.63
N THR A 17 17.76 -11.50 -18.76
CA THR A 17 19.20 -11.63 -19.06
C THR A 17 19.85 -10.29 -19.37
N GLU A 18 19.07 -9.35 -19.91
CA GLU A 18 19.51 -8.00 -20.21
C GLU A 18 19.50 -7.13 -18.94
N LYS A 19 20.58 -6.36 -18.71
CA LYS A 19 20.68 -5.45 -17.56
C LYS A 19 19.61 -4.35 -17.56
N LYS A 20 19.09 -3.97 -18.74
CA LYS A 20 18.01 -2.97 -18.90
C LYS A 20 16.93 -3.52 -19.81
N VAL A 21 15.76 -3.72 -19.26
CA VAL A 21 14.57 -4.12 -20.03
C VAL A 21 13.98 -2.90 -20.73
N SER A 22 13.67 -3.02 -22.03
CA SER A 22 13.07 -1.91 -22.81
C SER A 22 11.69 -1.52 -22.28
N PHE A 23 11.31 -0.25 -22.50
CA PHE A 23 10.02 0.29 -22.08
C PHE A 23 8.82 -0.54 -22.55
N ASN A 24 8.82 -0.95 -23.83
CA ASN A 24 7.72 -1.72 -24.42
C ASN A 24 7.55 -3.10 -23.77
N ILE A 25 8.65 -3.77 -23.40
CA ILE A 25 8.60 -5.07 -22.70
C ILE A 25 8.01 -4.88 -21.30
N LYS A 26 8.44 -3.84 -20.57
CA LYS A 26 7.91 -3.53 -19.24
C LYS A 26 6.43 -3.20 -19.29
N LEU A 27 6.00 -2.38 -20.26
CA LEU A 27 4.60 -2.03 -20.45
C LEU A 27 3.75 -3.28 -20.73
N LYS A 28 4.22 -4.13 -21.66
CA LYS A 28 3.55 -5.39 -22.00
C LYS A 28 3.33 -6.27 -20.77
N TRP A 29 4.39 -6.55 -19.99
CA TRP A 29 4.26 -7.40 -18.81
C TRP A 29 3.37 -6.79 -17.75
N THR A 30 3.47 -5.48 -17.50
CA THR A 30 2.60 -4.79 -16.55
C THR A 30 1.13 -4.91 -16.95
N LEU A 31 0.78 -4.70 -18.23
CA LEU A 31 -0.60 -4.82 -18.72
C LEU A 31 -1.10 -6.27 -18.63
N VAL A 32 -0.30 -7.25 -19.06
CA VAL A 32 -0.69 -8.67 -19.00
C VAL A 32 -0.99 -9.10 -17.56
N ILE A 33 -0.15 -8.70 -16.61
CA ILE A 33 -0.35 -9.05 -15.19
C ILE A 33 -1.57 -8.33 -14.61
N LEU A 34 -1.80 -7.06 -14.94
CA LEU A 34 -3.00 -6.34 -14.47
C LEU A 34 -4.29 -6.95 -15.04
N ILE A 35 -4.31 -7.32 -16.31
CA ILE A 35 -5.45 -8.03 -16.91
C ILE A 35 -5.68 -9.38 -16.19
N GLY A 36 -4.61 -10.13 -15.96
CA GLY A 36 -4.66 -11.38 -15.20
C GLY A 36 -5.22 -11.18 -13.78
N PHE A 37 -4.80 -10.12 -13.10
CA PHE A 37 -5.32 -9.75 -11.78
C PHE A 37 -6.84 -9.49 -11.81
N PHE A 38 -7.33 -8.71 -12.77
CA PHE A 38 -8.77 -8.46 -12.91
C PHE A 38 -9.56 -9.72 -13.28
N ILE A 39 -9.03 -10.59 -14.13
CA ILE A 39 -9.67 -11.89 -14.44
C ILE A 39 -9.80 -12.72 -13.17
N LEU A 40 -8.70 -12.89 -12.42
CA LEU A 40 -8.68 -13.68 -11.18
C LEU A 40 -9.58 -13.10 -10.09
N SER A 41 -9.76 -11.77 -10.03
CA SER A 41 -10.65 -11.12 -9.08
C SER A 41 -12.13 -11.43 -9.32
N ASN A 42 -12.49 -11.82 -10.54
CA ASN A 42 -13.85 -12.16 -10.94
C ASN A 42 -14.15 -13.68 -10.91
N ILE A 43 -13.12 -14.52 -10.70
CA ILE A 43 -13.33 -15.97 -10.57
C ILE A 43 -13.71 -16.28 -9.12
N SER A 44 -14.96 -16.64 -8.88
CA SER A 44 -15.45 -17.00 -7.56
C SER A 44 -14.91 -18.35 -7.09
N LEU A 45 -14.72 -18.48 -5.78
CA LEU A 45 -14.32 -19.73 -5.13
C LEU A 45 -15.45 -20.77 -5.29
N PHE A 46 -15.07 -21.99 -5.62
CA PHE A 46 -15.99 -23.12 -5.68
C PHE A 46 -16.13 -23.78 -4.30
N GLY A 47 -17.35 -24.17 -3.94
CA GLY A 47 -17.63 -24.89 -2.67
C GLY A 47 -17.78 -23.98 -1.46
N ILE A 48 -18.08 -22.68 -1.63
CA ILE A 48 -18.44 -21.79 -0.54
C ILE A 48 -19.95 -21.83 -0.27
N SER A 49 -20.35 -21.81 1.01
CA SER A 49 -21.73 -21.70 1.45
C SER A 49 -22.09 -20.29 1.92
N GLY A 50 -21.14 -19.50 2.31
CA GLY A 50 -21.30 -18.13 2.75
C GLY A 50 -20.01 -17.35 2.76
N ASN A 51 -20.09 -16.04 2.62
CA ASN A 51 -18.96 -15.14 2.63
C ASN A 51 -19.25 -13.96 3.58
N SER A 52 -18.90 -14.13 4.85
CA SER A 52 -19.09 -13.08 5.85
C SER A 52 -18.14 -11.91 5.64
N LEU A 53 -17.02 -12.14 4.93
CA LEU A 53 -16.05 -11.08 4.60
C LEU A 53 -16.54 -10.14 3.50
N SER A 54 -17.55 -10.53 2.71
CA SER A 54 -18.11 -9.67 1.66
C SER A 54 -18.60 -8.31 2.19
N ARG A 55 -19.03 -8.25 3.46
CA ARG A 55 -19.43 -6.99 4.12
C ARG A 55 -18.26 -6.04 4.41
N PHE A 56 -17.04 -6.52 4.32
CA PHE A 56 -15.82 -5.72 4.52
C PHE A 56 -15.21 -5.25 3.20
N GLU A 57 -16.05 -4.79 2.29
CA GLU A 57 -15.63 -4.33 0.97
C GLU A 57 -14.54 -3.25 1.02
N TYR A 58 -14.61 -2.36 2.00
CA TYR A 58 -13.58 -1.35 2.26
C TYR A 58 -12.21 -1.97 2.55
N LEU A 59 -12.16 -3.04 3.36
CA LEU A 59 -10.90 -3.72 3.68
C LEU A 59 -10.36 -4.48 2.47
N ALA A 60 -11.25 -5.04 1.64
CA ALA A 60 -10.86 -5.69 0.39
C ALA A 60 -10.09 -4.73 -0.53
N ILE A 61 -10.48 -3.47 -0.58
CA ILE A 61 -9.78 -2.45 -1.36
C ILE A 61 -8.35 -2.27 -0.87
N MET A 62 -8.17 -2.14 0.45
CA MET A 62 -6.86 -1.91 1.06
C MET A 62 -5.90 -3.09 0.86
N LEU A 63 -6.44 -4.31 0.83
CA LEU A 63 -5.68 -5.53 0.62
C LEU A 63 -5.53 -5.89 -0.87
N GLY A 64 -6.00 -5.05 -1.79
CA GLY A 64 -5.96 -5.33 -3.23
C GLY A 64 -6.60 -6.67 -3.56
N THR A 65 -7.77 -6.95 -2.99
CA THR A 65 -8.45 -8.24 -3.10
C THR A 65 -9.92 -8.10 -3.46
N SER A 66 -10.56 -9.21 -3.77
CA SER A 66 -12.01 -9.37 -3.91
C SER A 66 -12.43 -10.57 -3.08
N PHE A 67 -13.05 -10.35 -1.92
CA PHE A 67 -13.46 -11.43 -1.02
C PHE A 67 -14.49 -12.35 -1.68
N GLY A 68 -14.21 -13.66 -1.66
CA GLY A 68 -15.00 -14.69 -2.33
C GLY A 68 -14.48 -15.09 -3.71
N SER A 69 -13.43 -14.42 -4.24
CA SER A 69 -12.70 -14.82 -5.43
C SER A 69 -11.46 -15.66 -5.08
N ILE A 70 -10.84 -16.24 -6.10
CA ILE A 70 -9.58 -16.99 -5.94
C ILE A 70 -8.49 -16.13 -5.29
N ILE A 71 -8.47 -14.83 -5.57
CA ILE A 71 -7.52 -13.89 -4.98
C ILE A 71 -8.01 -13.25 -3.67
N SER A 72 -8.86 -13.91 -2.90
CA SER A 72 -9.40 -13.37 -1.64
C SER A 72 -8.35 -13.01 -0.60
N LEU A 73 -7.18 -13.63 -0.61
CA LEU A 73 -6.04 -13.24 0.25
C LEU A 73 -5.37 -11.94 -0.20
N GLY A 74 -5.42 -11.63 -1.51
CA GLY A 74 -4.82 -10.43 -2.09
C GLY A 74 -3.35 -10.28 -1.75
N ILE A 75 -2.95 -9.06 -1.45
CA ILE A 75 -1.58 -8.71 -1.05
C ILE A 75 -1.34 -8.89 0.46
N GLY A 76 -2.36 -9.29 1.25
CA GLY A 76 -2.29 -9.45 2.71
C GLY A 76 -1.03 -10.18 3.17
N PRO A 77 -0.79 -11.41 2.70
CA PRO A 77 0.38 -12.21 3.10
C PRO A 77 1.72 -11.53 2.79
N ILE A 78 1.84 -10.83 1.66
CA ILE A 78 3.07 -10.12 1.25
C ILE A 78 3.34 -8.96 2.20
N VAL A 79 2.31 -8.18 2.51
CA VAL A 79 2.43 -7.00 3.37
C VAL A 79 2.68 -7.42 4.83
N MET A 80 1.98 -8.47 5.33
CA MET A 80 2.18 -8.97 6.70
C MET A 80 3.58 -9.53 6.90
N SER A 81 4.10 -10.30 5.96
CA SER A 81 5.48 -10.79 6.02
C SER A 81 6.49 -9.64 6.05
N SER A 82 6.26 -8.60 5.26
CA SER A 82 7.10 -7.41 5.22
C SER A 82 7.07 -6.63 6.54
N ILE A 83 5.87 -6.43 7.11
CA ILE A 83 5.70 -5.75 8.40
C ILE A 83 6.45 -6.50 9.50
N ILE A 84 6.22 -7.80 9.62
CA ILE A 84 6.85 -8.61 10.67
C ILE A 84 8.36 -8.63 10.54
N LEU A 85 8.88 -8.83 9.32
CA LEU A 85 10.33 -8.86 9.11
C LEU A 85 10.97 -7.50 9.39
N GLN A 86 10.30 -6.40 9.04
CA GLN A 86 10.78 -5.05 9.34
C GLN A 86 10.73 -4.75 10.83
N LEU A 87 9.70 -5.18 11.55
CA LEU A 87 9.62 -5.06 13.01
C LEU A 87 10.75 -5.83 13.68
N LEU A 88 10.99 -7.08 13.29
CA LEU A 88 12.05 -7.92 13.83
C LEU A 88 13.46 -7.38 13.54
N SER A 89 13.68 -6.89 12.32
CA SER A 89 14.95 -6.28 11.92
C SER A 89 15.13 -4.88 12.54
N GLY A 90 14.07 -4.08 12.58
CA GLY A 90 14.10 -2.73 13.16
C GLY A 90 14.27 -2.74 14.69
N ALA A 91 13.72 -3.73 15.38
CA ALA A 91 13.92 -3.96 16.80
C ALA A 91 15.25 -4.67 17.12
N GLN A 92 16.09 -4.94 16.11
CA GLN A 92 17.37 -5.65 16.22
C GLN A 92 17.28 -7.06 16.82
N ILE A 93 16.08 -7.66 16.80
CA ILE A 93 15.87 -9.06 17.21
C ILE A 93 16.56 -10.00 16.22
N ILE A 94 16.49 -9.66 14.92
CA ILE A 94 17.22 -10.34 13.84
C ILE A 94 18.20 -9.34 13.26
N ASN A 95 19.51 -9.61 13.46
CA ASN A 95 20.57 -8.78 12.89
C ASN A 95 20.82 -9.18 11.44
N ILE A 96 20.21 -8.44 10.51
CA ILE A 96 20.45 -8.58 9.07
C ILE A 96 21.09 -7.27 8.57
N ASP A 97 22.34 -7.35 8.13
CA ASP A 97 23.00 -6.20 7.52
C ASP A 97 22.51 -6.02 6.08
N THR A 98 21.45 -5.23 5.92
CA THR A 98 20.87 -4.91 4.60
C THR A 98 21.74 -4.01 3.74
N ASN A 99 22.91 -3.55 4.20
CA ASN A 99 23.85 -2.79 3.41
C ASN A 99 24.70 -3.69 2.50
N THR A 100 24.87 -4.96 2.86
CA THR A 100 25.60 -5.94 2.07
C THR A 100 24.69 -6.61 1.03
N THR A 101 25.26 -7.05 -0.10
CA THR A 101 24.53 -7.77 -1.15
C THR A 101 23.98 -9.10 -0.63
N GLU A 102 24.73 -9.79 0.22
CA GLU A 102 24.31 -11.05 0.83
C GLU A 102 23.19 -10.84 1.84
N GLY A 103 23.29 -9.80 2.69
CA GLY A 103 22.25 -9.47 3.64
C GLY A 103 20.93 -9.08 2.96
N LYS A 104 20.97 -8.34 1.82
CA LYS A 104 19.78 -8.06 1.02
C LYS A 104 19.14 -9.31 0.46
N LYS A 105 19.92 -10.22 -0.12
CA LYS A 105 19.41 -11.50 -0.62
C LYS A 105 18.81 -12.34 0.50
N PHE A 106 19.46 -12.38 1.65
CA PHE A 106 18.94 -13.09 2.83
C PHE A 106 17.62 -12.49 3.31
N PHE A 107 17.52 -11.15 3.41
CA PHE A 107 16.30 -10.45 3.79
C PHE A 107 15.14 -10.75 2.82
N GLN A 108 15.40 -10.67 1.51
CA GLN A 108 14.40 -10.98 0.48
C GLN A 108 13.96 -12.45 0.50
N GLY A 109 14.91 -13.39 0.68
CA GLY A 109 14.60 -14.80 0.81
C GLY A 109 13.75 -15.10 2.05
N MET A 110 14.10 -14.49 3.20
CA MET A 110 13.33 -14.60 4.44
C MET A 110 11.93 -14.02 4.28
N GLN A 111 11.80 -12.85 3.65
CA GLN A 111 10.51 -12.23 3.37
C GLN A 111 9.63 -13.17 2.50
N LYS A 112 10.19 -13.77 1.47
CA LYS A 112 9.49 -14.71 0.59
C LYS A 112 9.03 -15.96 1.33
N LEU A 113 9.90 -16.53 2.15
CA LEU A 113 9.55 -17.69 2.99
C LEU A 113 8.38 -17.37 3.93
N LEU A 114 8.47 -16.23 4.63
CA LEU A 114 7.40 -15.75 5.49
C LEU A 114 6.10 -15.52 4.71
N THR A 115 6.19 -14.93 3.52
CA THR A 115 5.01 -14.72 2.66
C THR A 115 4.33 -16.05 2.34
N PHE A 116 5.08 -17.09 1.97
CA PHE A 116 4.51 -18.41 1.72
C PHE A 116 3.85 -19.02 2.97
N ALA A 117 4.47 -18.85 4.13
CA ALA A 117 3.89 -19.29 5.39
C ALA A 117 2.60 -18.53 5.70
N PHE A 118 2.56 -17.20 5.47
CA PHE A 118 1.36 -16.39 5.67
C PHE A 118 0.24 -16.70 4.67
N VAL A 119 0.54 -17.03 3.42
CA VAL A 119 -0.47 -17.50 2.44
C VAL A 119 -1.21 -18.71 3.00
N ILE A 120 -0.48 -19.70 3.51
CA ILE A 120 -1.09 -20.91 4.09
C ILE A 120 -1.84 -20.58 5.38
N PHE A 121 -1.23 -19.78 6.26
CA PHE A 121 -1.82 -19.39 7.55
C PHE A 121 -3.13 -18.61 7.36
N GLU A 122 -3.15 -17.58 6.52
CA GLU A 122 -4.35 -16.77 6.27
C GLU A 122 -5.44 -17.59 5.58
N ALA A 123 -5.10 -18.47 4.63
CA ALA A 123 -6.06 -19.37 3.99
C ALA A 123 -6.76 -20.28 5.02
N LEU A 124 -5.98 -20.86 5.95
CA LEU A 124 -6.52 -21.68 7.04
C LEU A 124 -7.42 -20.86 7.97
N VAL A 125 -6.96 -19.67 8.39
CA VAL A 125 -7.71 -18.79 9.28
C VAL A 125 -9.03 -18.34 8.64
N TYR A 126 -9.01 -17.93 7.37
CA TYR A 126 -10.22 -17.46 6.67
C TYR A 126 -11.31 -18.53 6.59
N VAL A 127 -10.95 -19.78 6.41
CA VAL A 127 -11.91 -20.88 6.29
C VAL A 127 -12.30 -21.43 7.67
N LEU A 128 -11.33 -21.72 8.55
CA LEU A 128 -11.60 -22.32 9.88
C LEU A 128 -12.37 -21.37 10.80
N MET A 129 -12.08 -20.06 10.75
CA MET A 129 -12.81 -19.06 11.52
C MET A 129 -14.10 -18.56 10.82
N LYS A 130 -14.55 -19.26 9.78
CA LYS A 130 -15.81 -18.99 9.05
C LYS A 130 -15.88 -17.58 8.45
N GLY A 131 -14.74 -16.97 8.14
CA GLY A 131 -14.68 -15.76 7.32
C GLY A 131 -15.25 -16.05 5.93
N ILE A 132 -14.76 -17.13 5.31
CA ILE A 132 -15.31 -17.76 4.10
C ILE A 132 -15.77 -19.15 4.49
N ALA A 133 -17.09 -19.35 4.63
CA ALA A 133 -17.65 -20.63 5.06
C ALA A 133 -17.68 -21.59 3.88
N ALA A 134 -16.99 -22.72 4.01
CA ALA A 134 -17.03 -23.80 3.03
C ALA A 134 -18.28 -24.68 3.21
N GLN A 135 -18.77 -25.25 2.12
CA GLN A 135 -19.78 -26.29 2.17
C GLN A 135 -19.24 -27.57 2.82
N PRO A 136 -20.08 -28.40 3.45
CA PRO A 136 -19.63 -29.67 4.03
C PRO A 136 -18.90 -30.52 2.98
N GLY A 137 -17.69 -30.99 3.34
CA GLY A 137 -16.83 -31.78 2.45
C GLY A 137 -15.91 -30.97 1.51
N PHE A 138 -16.12 -29.66 1.35
CA PHE A 138 -15.29 -28.83 0.45
C PHE A 138 -14.22 -27.97 1.18
N THR A 139 -14.09 -28.07 2.50
CA THR A 139 -13.18 -27.25 3.30
C THR A 139 -11.75 -27.28 2.78
N GLY A 140 -11.22 -28.48 2.52
CA GLY A 140 -9.85 -28.65 2.00
C GLY A 140 -9.66 -28.05 0.59
N LEU A 141 -10.70 -28.16 -0.27
CA LEU A 141 -10.69 -27.60 -1.60
C LEU A 141 -10.67 -26.07 -1.57
N VAL A 142 -11.48 -25.45 -0.70
CA VAL A 142 -11.52 -23.98 -0.55
C VAL A 142 -10.20 -23.46 -0.02
N ILE A 143 -9.59 -24.11 0.97
CA ILE A 143 -8.23 -23.75 1.47
C ILE A 143 -7.20 -23.86 0.35
N PHE A 144 -7.24 -24.95 -0.43
CA PHE A 144 -6.32 -25.14 -1.56
C PHE A 144 -6.48 -24.04 -2.62
N GLN A 145 -7.71 -23.68 -3.00
CA GLN A 145 -7.97 -22.57 -3.95
C GLN A 145 -7.44 -21.23 -3.44
N LEU A 146 -7.64 -20.93 -2.14
CA LEU A 146 -7.11 -19.72 -1.51
C LEU A 146 -5.58 -19.69 -1.51
N CYS A 147 -4.93 -20.80 -1.14
CA CYS A 147 -3.48 -20.90 -1.21
C CYS A 147 -2.96 -20.71 -2.63
N LEU A 148 -3.60 -21.35 -3.62
CA LEU A 148 -3.23 -21.21 -5.02
C LEU A 148 -3.35 -19.74 -5.48
N GLY A 149 -4.43 -19.05 -5.15
CA GLY A 149 -4.62 -17.63 -5.44
C GLY A 149 -3.57 -16.74 -4.77
N GLY A 150 -3.26 -17.01 -3.50
CA GLY A 150 -2.21 -16.30 -2.77
C GLY A 150 -0.83 -16.46 -3.40
N PHE A 151 -0.45 -17.69 -3.77
CA PHE A 151 0.81 -17.93 -4.49
C PHE A 151 0.83 -17.27 -5.86
N LEU A 152 -0.28 -17.29 -6.60
CA LEU A 152 -0.37 -16.58 -7.89
C LEU A 152 -0.09 -15.09 -7.73
N ILE A 153 -0.68 -14.42 -6.73
CA ILE A 153 -0.41 -13.00 -6.45
C ILE A 153 1.06 -12.75 -6.13
N VAL A 154 1.71 -13.63 -5.35
CA VAL A 154 3.15 -13.50 -5.03
C VAL A 154 4.00 -13.59 -6.31
N PHE A 155 3.72 -14.54 -7.20
CA PHE A 155 4.46 -14.66 -8.44
C PHE A 155 4.14 -13.53 -9.43
N MET A 156 2.90 -13.05 -9.47
CA MET A 156 2.52 -11.90 -10.28
C MET A 156 3.24 -10.62 -9.82
N ASP A 157 3.36 -10.40 -8.52
CA ASP A 157 4.17 -9.29 -7.96
C ASP A 157 5.64 -9.43 -8.37
N GLU A 158 6.21 -10.63 -8.27
CA GLU A 158 7.60 -10.88 -8.67
C GLU A 158 7.85 -10.65 -10.17
N VAL A 159 6.89 -11.02 -11.04
CA VAL A 159 6.96 -10.72 -12.47
C VAL A 159 6.99 -9.21 -12.71
N ILE A 160 6.13 -8.44 -12.04
CA ILE A 160 6.11 -6.98 -12.19
C ILE A 160 7.42 -6.37 -11.69
N GLN A 161 7.96 -6.82 -10.55
CA GLN A 161 9.23 -6.31 -10.02
C GLN A 161 10.40 -6.56 -10.97
N LYS A 162 10.43 -7.68 -11.68
CA LYS A 162 11.53 -8.07 -12.57
C LYS A 162 11.35 -7.61 -14.02
N TRP A 163 10.13 -7.64 -14.53
CA TRP A 163 9.81 -7.41 -15.94
C TRP A 163 8.90 -6.22 -16.21
N GLY A 164 8.28 -5.63 -15.16
CA GLY A 164 7.32 -4.55 -15.26
C GLY A 164 7.81 -3.21 -14.72
N PHE A 165 6.85 -2.34 -14.42
CA PHE A 165 7.09 -1.02 -13.80
C PHE A 165 6.81 -1.05 -12.30
N GLY A 166 7.84 -0.90 -11.48
CA GLY A 166 7.70 -0.71 -10.03
C GLY A 166 7.35 -1.99 -9.26
N SER A 167 6.44 -1.89 -8.31
CA SER A 167 5.99 -2.98 -7.43
C SER A 167 4.61 -3.46 -7.85
N GLY A 168 4.41 -4.77 -7.96
CA GLY A 168 3.12 -5.37 -8.25
C GLY A 168 2.09 -5.07 -7.16
N VAL A 169 2.49 -5.15 -5.89
CA VAL A 169 1.66 -4.78 -4.74
C VAL A 169 1.05 -3.39 -4.92
N SER A 170 1.89 -2.39 -5.23
CA SER A 170 1.41 -1.02 -5.46
C SER A 170 0.46 -0.94 -6.65
N LEU A 171 0.75 -1.63 -7.75
CA LEU A 171 -0.10 -1.63 -8.93
C LEU A 171 -1.45 -2.30 -8.70
N PHE A 172 -1.50 -3.40 -7.96
CA PHE A 172 -2.76 -4.09 -7.61
C PHE A 172 -3.65 -3.19 -6.73
N ILE A 173 -3.05 -2.51 -5.74
CA ILE A 173 -3.77 -1.52 -4.91
C ILE A 173 -4.33 -0.40 -5.81
N ALA A 174 -3.47 0.20 -6.65
CA ALA A 174 -3.89 1.32 -7.50
C ALA A 174 -4.98 0.91 -8.50
N ALA A 175 -4.89 -0.28 -9.09
CA ALA A 175 -5.88 -0.80 -10.02
C ALA A 175 -7.23 -1.08 -9.33
N GLY A 176 -7.22 -1.72 -8.16
CA GLY A 176 -8.42 -2.00 -7.38
C GLY A 176 -9.13 -0.73 -6.91
N ILE A 177 -8.37 0.25 -6.39
CA ILE A 177 -8.90 1.54 -5.96
C ILE A 177 -9.42 2.35 -7.16
N GLY A 178 -8.66 2.38 -8.27
CA GLY A 178 -9.06 3.09 -9.48
C GLY A 178 -10.38 2.56 -10.06
N TRP A 179 -10.55 1.25 -10.12
CA TRP A 179 -11.80 0.63 -10.54
C TRP A 179 -12.98 1.04 -9.65
N ARG A 180 -12.80 0.99 -8.33
CA ARG A 180 -13.87 1.36 -7.39
C ARG A 180 -14.16 2.85 -7.36
N LEU A 181 -13.14 3.70 -7.56
CA LEU A 181 -13.35 5.13 -7.72
C LEU A 181 -14.23 5.42 -8.94
N PHE A 182 -13.93 4.76 -10.07
CA PHE A 182 -14.74 4.87 -11.28
C PHE A 182 -16.17 4.38 -11.03
N ALA A 183 -16.33 3.22 -10.40
CA ALA A 183 -17.64 2.67 -10.07
C ALA A 183 -18.42 3.62 -9.14
N GLN A 184 -17.83 4.12 -8.05
CA GLN A 184 -18.51 5.04 -7.14
C GLN A 184 -18.93 6.37 -7.80
N LEU A 185 -18.21 6.84 -8.80
CA LEU A 185 -18.55 8.06 -9.53
C LEU A 185 -19.66 7.85 -10.57
N PHE A 186 -19.55 6.76 -11.36
CA PHE A 186 -20.31 6.58 -12.60
C PHE A 186 -21.27 5.39 -12.60
N GLN A 187 -21.40 4.62 -11.51
CA GLN A 187 -22.28 3.46 -11.50
C GLN A 187 -23.74 3.87 -11.76
N PHE A 188 -24.34 3.27 -12.78
CA PHE A 188 -25.73 3.51 -13.20
C PHE A 188 -26.60 2.25 -13.18
N ILE A 189 -26.03 1.12 -12.78
CA ILE A 189 -26.75 -0.16 -12.65
C ILE A 189 -26.82 -0.51 -11.17
N GLY A 190 -28.03 -0.63 -10.64
CA GLY A 190 -28.28 -1.09 -9.28
C GLY A 190 -28.08 -2.60 -9.12
N PRO A 191 -28.11 -3.12 -7.86
CA PRO A 191 -27.90 -4.55 -7.57
C PRO A 191 -28.89 -5.49 -8.26
N GLN A 192 -30.05 -4.97 -8.65
CA GLN A 192 -31.12 -5.74 -9.32
C GLN A 192 -31.05 -5.65 -10.86
N GLY A 193 -29.99 -5.01 -11.43
CA GLY A 193 -29.86 -4.81 -12.87
C GLY A 193 -30.74 -3.69 -13.44
N THR A 194 -31.44 -2.96 -12.59
CA THR A 194 -32.24 -1.78 -12.96
C THR A 194 -31.38 -0.53 -13.06
N PHE A 195 -31.81 0.46 -13.87
CA PHE A 195 -31.15 1.75 -13.91
C PHE A 195 -31.45 2.50 -12.60
N GLU A 196 -30.40 2.69 -11.80
CA GLU A 196 -30.47 3.42 -10.54
C GLU A 196 -29.32 4.41 -10.47
N ALA A 197 -29.59 5.61 -9.95
CA ALA A 197 -28.58 6.65 -9.75
C ALA A 197 -27.69 6.34 -8.53
N THR A 198 -26.98 5.22 -8.56
CA THR A 198 -26.12 4.76 -7.45
C THR A 198 -24.77 5.49 -7.45
N GLY A 199 -24.25 5.90 -8.61
CA GLY A 199 -23.03 6.68 -8.72
C GLY A 199 -23.18 8.08 -8.15
N LYS A 200 -22.14 8.61 -7.48
CA LYS A 200 -22.21 9.93 -6.81
C LYS A 200 -22.59 11.08 -7.75
N ILE A 201 -22.10 11.05 -9.00
CA ILE A 201 -22.46 12.09 -10.02
C ILE A 201 -23.94 12.01 -10.36
N LEU A 202 -24.46 10.80 -10.60
CA LEU A 202 -25.89 10.61 -10.90
C LEU A 202 -26.78 10.90 -9.67
N ALA A 203 -26.30 10.55 -8.47
CA ALA A 203 -26.99 10.86 -7.22
C ALA A 203 -27.13 12.38 -7.01
N ILE A 204 -26.12 13.19 -7.36
CA ILE A 204 -26.23 14.67 -7.33
C ILE A 204 -27.34 15.13 -8.27
N VAL A 205 -27.34 14.68 -9.52
CA VAL A 205 -28.35 15.06 -10.50
C VAL A 205 -29.77 14.66 -10.05
N ALA A 206 -29.93 13.42 -9.57
CA ALA A 206 -31.20 12.93 -9.06
C ALA A 206 -31.69 13.73 -7.84
N SER A 207 -30.81 14.02 -6.87
CA SER A 207 -31.14 14.79 -5.66
C SER A 207 -31.51 16.25 -6.00
N VAL A 208 -30.85 16.87 -6.98
CA VAL A 208 -31.21 18.23 -7.47
C VAL A 208 -32.59 18.22 -8.09
N ILE A 209 -32.95 17.22 -8.90
CA ILE A 209 -34.27 17.11 -9.54
C ILE A 209 -35.38 16.94 -8.49
N ILE A 210 -35.12 16.19 -7.43
CA ILE A 210 -36.08 15.92 -6.34
C ILE A 210 -36.14 17.08 -5.33
N GLY A 211 -35.13 18.00 -5.35
CA GLY A 211 -35.01 19.11 -4.39
C GLY A 211 -34.46 18.69 -3.03
N ASP A 212 -33.79 17.53 -2.93
CA ASP A 212 -33.18 17.04 -1.68
C ASP A 212 -31.76 17.64 -1.51
N GLY A 213 -31.69 18.76 -0.77
CA GLY A 213 -30.43 19.42 -0.45
C GLY A 213 -29.46 18.55 0.38
N THR A 214 -29.96 17.65 1.23
CA THR A 214 -29.12 16.76 2.04
C THR A 214 -28.52 15.65 1.19
N GLY A 215 -29.28 15.12 0.23
CA GLY A 215 -28.80 14.16 -0.76
C GLY A 215 -27.69 14.76 -1.66
N VAL A 216 -27.88 16.00 -2.12
CA VAL A 216 -26.84 16.73 -2.89
C VAL A 216 -25.56 16.86 -2.06
N ALA A 217 -25.65 17.32 -0.80
CA ALA A 217 -24.49 17.48 0.06
C ALA A 217 -23.77 16.14 0.29
N ARG A 218 -24.51 15.05 0.59
CA ARG A 218 -23.97 13.71 0.82
C ARG A 218 -23.24 13.12 -0.38
N ALA A 219 -23.64 13.49 -1.61
CA ALA A 219 -22.97 13.04 -2.82
C ALA A 219 -21.82 13.97 -3.23
N PHE A 220 -21.94 15.29 -3.03
CA PHE A 220 -20.96 16.28 -3.44
C PHE A 220 -19.72 16.33 -2.52
N PHE A 221 -19.87 16.32 -1.20
CA PHE A 221 -18.75 16.49 -0.29
C PHE A 221 -17.64 15.43 -0.43
N PRO A 222 -17.92 14.13 -0.58
CA PRO A 222 -16.87 13.14 -0.82
C PRO A 222 -16.05 13.41 -2.09
N ILE A 223 -16.68 13.91 -3.13
CA ILE A 223 -15.99 14.31 -4.39
C ILE A 223 -15.09 15.52 -4.12
N ALA A 224 -15.61 16.55 -3.48
CA ALA A 224 -14.86 17.76 -3.15
C ALA A 224 -13.64 17.45 -2.25
N VAL A 225 -13.83 16.64 -1.20
CA VAL A 225 -12.74 16.19 -0.31
C VAL A 225 -11.68 15.43 -1.10
N THR A 226 -12.09 14.55 -2.01
CA THR A 226 -11.16 13.77 -2.84
C THR A 226 -10.32 14.68 -3.74
N ILE A 227 -10.93 15.71 -4.36
CA ILE A 227 -10.21 16.67 -5.20
C ILE A 227 -9.23 17.50 -4.36
N VAL A 228 -9.66 18.02 -3.21
CA VAL A 228 -8.78 18.77 -2.29
C VAL A 228 -7.61 17.92 -1.84
N LEU A 229 -7.88 16.67 -1.44
CA LEU A 229 -6.83 15.73 -1.05
C LEU A 229 -5.83 15.48 -2.19
N PHE A 230 -6.33 15.29 -3.42
CA PHE A 230 -5.48 15.13 -4.61
C PHE A 230 -4.52 16.32 -4.75
N LEU A 231 -5.03 17.54 -4.71
CA LEU A 231 -4.21 18.75 -4.84
C LEU A 231 -3.17 18.88 -3.72
N VAL A 232 -3.57 18.63 -2.47
CA VAL A 232 -2.67 18.70 -1.31
C VAL A 232 -1.55 17.65 -1.41
N VAL A 233 -1.89 16.41 -1.76
CA VAL A 233 -0.89 15.32 -1.88
C VAL A 233 0.08 15.57 -3.03
N VAL A 234 -0.40 16.00 -4.20
CA VAL A 234 0.47 16.33 -5.35
C VAL A 234 1.39 17.51 -5.01
N PHE A 235 0.86 18.54 -4.35
CA PHE A 235 1.69 19.66 -3.86
C PHE A 235 2.76 19.18 -2.88
N ALA A 236 2.38 18.39 -1.88
CA ALA A 236 3.32 17.87 -0.87
C ALA A 236 4.40 16.97 -1.49
N GLN A 237 4.07 16.19 -2.53
CA GLN A 237 5.05 15.37 -3.26
C GLN A 237 6.01 16.20 -4.12
N SER A 238 5.62 17.39 -4.52
CA SER A 238 6.50 18.31 -5.26
C SER A 238 7.57 18.98 -4.37
N LEU A 239 7.37 18.97 -3.04
CA LEU A 239 8.31 19.55 -2.10
C LEU A 239 9.59 18.71 -2.01
N LYS A 240 10.73 19.35 -2.25
CA LYS A 240 12.05 18.70 -2.25
C LYS A 240 13.06 19.55 -1.50
N VAL A 241 13.93 18.88 -0.76
CA VAL A 241 15.13 19.50 -0.18
C VAL A 241 16.31 19.19 -1.11
N GLU A 242 16.92 20.20 -1.71
CA GLU A 242 18.03 20.05 -2.64
C GLU A 242 19.36 20.12 -1.92
N ILE A 243 20.13 19.02 -1.96
CA ILE A 243 21.50 18.99 -1.41
C ILE A 243 22.49 19.23 -2.54
N PRO A 244 23.36 20.25 -2.44
CA PRO A 244 24.37 20.51 -3.45
C PRO A 244 25.48 19.44 -3.39
N LEU A 245 25.70 18.73 -4.50
CA LEU A 245 26.79 17.78 -4.70
C LEU A 245 27.68 18.29 -5.83
N ALA A 246 28.98 17.96 -5.78
CA ALA A 246 29.94 18.26 -6.83
C ALA A 246 30.59 16.96 -7.34
N PHE A 247 30.90 16.91 -8.64
CA PHE A 247 31.73 15.87 -9.21
C PHE A 247 33.21 16.21 -9.04
N ASP A 248 33.96 15.28 -8.52
CA ASP A 248 35.40 15.47 -8.33
C ASP A 248 36.19 15.66 -9.63
N ARG A 249 35.73 15.02 -10.71
CA ARG A 249 36.40 15.03 -12.00
C ARG A 249 36.11 16.26 -12.85
N VAL A 250 35.05 17.01 -12.56
CA VAL A 250 34.63 18.18 -13.35
C VAL A 250 34.47 19.37 -12.43
N ARG A 251 35.54 20.19 -12.33
CA ARG A 251 35.53 21.42 -11.54
C ARG A 251 34.46 22.39 -12.10
N GLY A 252 33.56 22.87 -11.24
CA GLY A 252 32.63 23.93 -11.57
C GLY A 252 31.16 23.46 -11.84
N HIS A 253 30.87 22.17 -11.88
CA HIS A 253 29.50 21.69 -12.03
C HIS A 253 28.96 21.14 -10.71
N SER A 254 28.05 21.87 -10.07
CA SER A 254 27.31 21.39 -8.92
C SER A 254 26.03 20.71 -9.41
N VAL A 255 25.77 19.51 -8.92
CA VAL A 255 24.52 18.77 -9.16
C VAL A 255 23.70 18.86 -7.89
N LYS A 256 22.42 19.24 -8.02
CA LYS A 256 21.50 19.27 -6.91
C LYS A 256 20.88 17.86 -6.75
N TRP A 257 21.06 17.27 -5.59
CA TRP A 257 20.44 15.99 -5.25
C TRP A 257 19.12 16.23 -4.50
N PRO A 258 17.97 15.91 -5.11
CA PRO A 258 16.69 16.18 -4.50
C PRO A 258 16.31 15.07 -3.50
N LEU A 259 16.02 15.45 -2.25
CA LEU A 259 15.35 14.61 -1.27
C LEU A 259 13.88 15.00 -1.21
N ASN A 260 12.99 14.07 -1.52
CA ASN A 260 11.56 14.32 -1.47
C ASN A 260 11.07 14.51 -0.03
N PHE A 261 10.05 15.36 0.19
CA PHE A 261 9.42 15.54 1.50
C PHE A 261 8.85 14.22 2.04
N PHE A 262 8.16 13.45 1.20
CA PHE A 262 7.75 12.08 1.51
C PHE A 262 8.92 11.11 1.24
N TYR A 263 9.97 11.21 2.05
CA TYR A 263 11.22 10.49 1.86
C TYR A 263 11.05 8.97 1.85
N SER A 264 10.22 8.44 2.74
CA SER A 264 9.90 7.00 2.81
C SER A 264 8.92 6.52 1.72
N GLY A 265 8.41 7.43 0.89
CA GLY A 265 7.43 7.10 -0.16
C GLY A 265 6.09 6.62 0.39
N VAL A 266 5.43 5.74 -0.36
CA VAL A 266 4.07 5.24 -0.08
C VAL A 266 4.04 4.10 0.95
N MET A 267 5.16 3.42 1.18
CA MET A 267 5.23 2.18 1.97
C MET A 267 4.70 2.30 3.41
N PRO A 268 5.00 3.35 4.19
CA PRO A 268 4.48 3.48 5.54
C PRO A 268 2.95 3.45 5.61
N VAL A 269 2.27 4.11 4.66
CA VAL A 269 0.80 4.14 4.62
C VAL A 269 0.23 2.78 4.24
N ILE A 270 0.86 2.07 3.29
CA ILE A 270 0.46 0.69 2.96
C ILE A 270 0.53 -0.19 4.21
N PHE A 271 1.61 -0.10 4.98
CA PHE A 271 1.78 -0.92 6.18
C PHE A 271 0.78 -0.56 7.28
N VAL A 272 0.54 0.73 7.54
CA VAL A 272 -0.44 1.15 8.54
C VAL A 272 -1.85 0.73 8.14
N SER A 273 -2.24 0.95 6.88
CA SER A 273 -3.57 0.57 6.39
C SER A 273 -3.77 -0.94 6.39
N ALA A 274 -2.75 -1.71 6.00
CA ALA A 274 -2.79 -3.16 6.06
C ALA A 274 -2.83 -3.67 7.51
N LEU A 275 -2.08 -3.07 8.43
CA LEU A 275 -2.15 -3.40 9.85
C LEU A 275 -3.56 -3.15 10.40
N ALA A 276 -4.14 -1.97 10.14
CA ALA A 276 -5.49 -1.63 10.57
C ALA A 276 -6.54 -2.59 9.96
N ALA A 277 -6.42 -2.90 8.67
CA ALA A 277 -7.29 -3.84 7.97
C ALA A 277 -7.21 -5.24 8.57
N ASN A 278 -6.01 -5.76 8.81
CA ASN A 278 -5.81 -7.09 9.39
C ASN A 278 -6.35 -7.17 10.83
N VAL A 279 -6.13 -6.15 11.67
CA VAL A 279 -6.71 -6.10 13.02
C VAL A 279 -8.23 -6.18 12.96
N GLN A 280 -8.88 -5.44 12.04
CA GLN A 280 -10.34 -5.47 11.88
C GLN A 280 -10.83 -6.82 11.35
N LEU A 281 -10.14 -7.41 10.36
CA LEU A 281 -10.49 -8.72 9.82
C LEU A 281 -10.37 -9.81 10.87
N PHE A 282 -9.25 -9.90 11.56
CA PHE A 282 -9.06 -10.91 12.62
C PHE A 282 -10.05 -10.73 13.77
N ALA A 283 -10.32 -9.48 14.20
CA ALA A 283 -11.32 -9.21 15.22
C ALA A 283 -12.72 -9.69 14.80
N SER A 284 -13.10 -9.46 13.54
CA SER A 284 -14.41 -9.93 13.02
C SER A 284 -14.47 -11.45 12.90
N MET A 285 -13.39 -12.09 12.48
CA MET A 285 -13.32 -13.56 12.40
C MET A 285 -13.35 -14.20 13.78
N ILE A 286 -12.66 -13.63 14.77
CA ILE A 286 -12.72 -14.09 16.16
C ILE A 286 -14.14 -13.95 16.72
N GLN A 287 -14.83 -12.84 16.44
CA GLN A 287 -16.23 -12.66 16.81
C GLN A 287 -17.13 -13.71 16.15
N ASN A 288 -16.95 -14.00 14.85
CA ASN A 288 -17.72 -15.03 14.16
C ASN A 288 -17.47 -16.43 14.72
N TRP A 289 -16.25 -16.72 15.15
CA TRP A 289 -15.88 -18.00 15.72
C TRP A 289 -16.40 -18.19 17.15
N LEU A 290 -16.28 -17.17 18.00
CA LEU A 290 -16.72 -17.20 19.41
C LEU A 290 -18.22 -16.91 19.56
N GLY A 291 -18.88 -16.28 18.59
CA GLY A 291 -20.29 -15.90 18.64
C GLY A 291 -20.61 -14.65 19.47
N HIS A 292 -19.62 -13.98 20.04
CA HIS A 292 -19.78 -12.76 20.85
C HIS A 292 -18.68 -11.73 20.59
N ALA A 293 -18.95 -10.46 20.92
CA ALA A 293 -17.98 -9.38 20.80
C ALA A 293 -16.78 -9.61 21.74
N THR A 294 -15.57 -9.28 21.27
CA THR A 294 -14.32 -9.45 21.99
C THR A 294 -13.66 -8.10 22.29
N LEU A 295 -12.59 -8.08 23.08
CA LEU A 295 -11.77 -6.88 23.31
C LEU A 295 -11.15 -6.34 22.01
N LEU A 296 -10.86 -7.21 21.04
CA LEU A 296 -10.34 -6.80 19.73
C LEU A 296 -11.38 -6.07 18.89
N GLY A 297 -12.66 -6.45 19.00
CA GLY A 297 -13.73 -5.77 18.29
C GLY A 297 -15.09 -6.45 18.45
N GLY A 298 -16.14 -5.63 18.36
CA GLY A 298 -17.50 -6.04 18.15
C GLY A 298 -18.05 -5.39 16.88
N PHE A 299 -18.66 -6.19 16.01
CA PHE A 299 -19.16 -5.75 14.70
C PHE A 299 -20.67 -5.94 14.60
N ALA A 300 -21.35 -4.95 14.02
CA ALA A 300 -22.76 -5.05 13.65
C ALA A 300 -22.95 -5.96 12.42
N THR A 301 -24.19 -6.34 12.16
CA THR A 301 -24.59 -7.12 10.97
C THR A 301 -24.15 -6.49 9.63
N GLY A 302 -23.87 -5.16 9.61
CA GLY A 302 -23.36 -4.43 8.44
C GLY A 302 -21.83 -4.33 8.34
N GLY A 303 -21.06 -5.04 9.19
CA GLY A 303 -19.59 -5.00 9.15
C GLY A 303 -18.95 -3.76 9.82
N GLN A 304 -19.74 -2.84 10.37
CA GLN A 304 -19.23 -1.70 11.11
C GLN A 304 -18.77 -2.13 12.50
N SER A 305 -17.59 -1.67 12.93
CA SER A 305 -17.10 -1.90 14.29
C SER A 305 -17.86 -1.00 15.29
N ILE A 306 -18.43 -1.62 16.34
CA ILE A 306 -19.20 -0.91 17.36
C ILE A 306 -18.42 -0.77 18.65
N SER A 307 -17.51 -1.70 18.94
CA SER A 307 -16.77 -1.75 20.20
C SER A 307 -15.39 -2.33 20.05
N GLY A 308 -14.56 -2.23 21.10
CA GLY A 308 -13.22 -2.80 21.16
C GLY A 308 -12.17 -1.99 20.40
N LEU A 309 -10.97 -2.56 20.26
CA LEU A 309 -9.83 -1.94 19.60
C LEU A 309 -10.15 -1.53 18.14
N SER A 310 -10.88 -2.38 17.42
CA SER A 310 -11.30 -2.14 16.04
C SER A 310 -12.13 -0.86 15.87
N PHE A 311 -12.95 -0.51 16.88
CA PHE A 311 -13.71 0.74 16.86
C PHE A 311 -12.79 1.96 16.97
N TRP A 312 -11.81 1.94 17.87
CA TRP A 312 -10.90 3.07 18.10
C TRP A 312 -9.87 3.25 16.96
N ILE A 313 -9.47 2.16 16.30
CA ILE A 313 -8.60 2.20 15.11
C ILE A 313 -9.39 2.61 13.86
N GLY A 314 -10.67 2.21 13.78
CA GLY A 314 -11.57 2.54 12.68
C GLY A 314 -11.84 4.04 12.58
N SER A 315 -12.45 4.47 11.49
CA SER A 315 -12.88 5.86 11.28
C SER A 315 -14.36 5.90 10.95
N THR A 316 -15.06 6.85 11.55
CA THR A 316 -16.40 7.25 11.13
C THR A 316 -16.30 8.56 10.37
N PRO A 317 -16.87 8.67 9.15
CA PRO A 317 -16.84 9.93 8.40
C PRO A 317 -17.59 11.03 9.13
N ILE A 318 -16.87 11.93 9.81
CA ILE A 318 -17.45 12.99 10.66
C ILE A 318 -18.31 13.92 9.81
N LEU A 319 -17.87 14.28 8.62
CA LEU A 319 -18.61 15.18 7.74
C LEU A 319 -19.96 14.60 7.35
N GLU A 320 -20.04 13.30 7.06
CA GLU A 320 -21.30 12.62 6.77
C GLU A 320 -22.24 12.60 7.99
N THR A 321 -21.69 12.32 9.18
CA THR A 321 -22.49 12.32 10.43
C THR A 321 -23.04 13.70 10.77
N LEU A 322 -22.33 14.77 10.47
CA LEU A 322 -22.79 16.15 10.62
C LEU A 322 -23.90 16.49 9.63
N ILE A 323 -23.76 16.13 8.36
CA ILE A 323 -24.78 16.36 7.32
C ILE A 323 -26.08 15.61 7.64
N THR A 324 -25.97 14.39 8.17
CA THR A 324 -27.13 13.57 8.52
C THR A 324 -27.70 13.84 9.90
N GLY A 325 -27.09 14.71 10.69
CA GLY A 325 -27.50 15.01 12.07
C GLY A 325 -27.31 13.84 13.05
N SER A 326 -26.53 12.81 12.68
CA SER A 326 -26.27 11.62 13.50
C SER A 326 -24.97 11.68 14.31
N PHE A 327 -24.38 12.85 14.45
CA PHE A 327 -23.16 13.05 15.19
C PHE A 327 -23.29 12.70 16.68
N ARG A 328 -22.31 11.96 17.20
CA ARG A 328 -22.16 11.63 18.63
C ARG A 328 -20.76 12.00 19.10
N TRP A 329 -20.62 12.52 20.31
CA TRP A 329 -19.32 12.91 20.89
C TRP A 329 -18.29 11.78 20.95
N ILE A 330 -18.74 10.53 20.99
CA ILE A 330 -17.84 9.36 20.94
C ILE A 330 -17.05 9.30 19.63
N TYR A 331 -17.62 9.82 18.52
CA TYR A 331 -16.92 9.87 17.23
C TYR A 331 -15.77 10.89 17.23
N ALA A 332 -15.86 11.95 18.04
CA ALA A 332 -14.73 12.86 18.22
C ALA A 332 -13.57 12.17 18.95
N GLY A 333 -13.85 11.39 20.01
CA GLY A 333 -12.83 10.57 20.67
C GLY A 333 -12.22 9.52 19.74
N GLN A 334 -13.07 8.84 18.96
CA GLN A 334 -12.63 7.89 17.94
C GLN A 334 -11.68 8.55 16.90
N ALA A 335 -12.04 9.74 16.43
CA ALA A 335 -11.23 10.49 15.47
C ALA A 335 -9.82 10.81 16.01
N VAL A 336 -9.73 11.24 17.26
CA VAL A 336 -8.43 11.51 17.90
C VAL A 336 -7.58 10.22 17.97
N CYS A 337 -8.16 9.11 18.42
CA CYS A 337 -7.47 7.82 18.49
C CYS A 337 -7.03 7.35 17.11
N HIS A 338 -7.89 7.48 16.09
CA HIS A 338 -7.59 7.15 14.70
C HIS A 338 -6.40 7.95 14.16
N VAL A 339 -6.41 9.27 14.36
CA VAL A 339 -5.30 10.15 13.93
C VAL A 339 -4.00 9.75 14.63
N LEU A 340 -4.04 9.58 15.96
CA LEU A 340 -2.85 9.18 16.74
C LEU A 340 -2.30 7.82 16.27
N PHE A 341 -3.17 6.84 16.02
CA PHE A 341 -2.78 5.53 15.51
C PHE A 341 -2.08 5.66 14.15
N TYR A 342 -2.70 6.36 13.19
CA TYR A 342 -2.13 6.51 11.86
C TYR A 342 -0.82 7.29 11.86
N VAL A 343 -0.73 8.39 12.60
CA VAL A 343 0.51 9.20 12.69
C VAL A 343 1.62 8.40 13.36
N PHE A 344 1.34 7.77 14.51
CA PHE A 344 2.35 7.00 15.24
C PHE A 344 2.91 5.84 14.40
N PHE A 345 2.04 4.99 13.85
CA PHE A 345 2.49 3.84 13.07
C PHE A 345 3.08 4.25 11.71
N SER A 346 2.63 5.34 11.08
CA SER A 346 3.26 5.86 9.86
C SER A 346 4.71 6.31 10.11
N VAL A 347 4.98 7.00 11.21
CA VAL A 347 6.34 7.39 11.59
C VAL A 347 7.19 6.16 11.89
N LEU A 348 6.65 5.20 12.65
CA LEU A 348 7.34 3.96 13.01
C LEU A 348 7.73 3.16 11.76
N PHE A 349 6.78 2.93 10.86
CA PHE A 349 7.04 2.20 9.61
C PHE A 349 7.90 2.98 8.61
N ALA A 350 7.81 4.31 8.60
CA ALA A 350 8.71 5.14 7.80
C ALA A 350 10.17 4.96 8.24
N PHE A 351 10.40 4.95 9.56
CA PHE A 351 11.73 4.73 10.13
C PHE A 351 12.26 3.32 9.80
N PHE A 352 11.44 2.29 9.99
CA PHE A 352 11.84 0.92 9.65
C PHE A 352 12.08 0.72 8.16
N TRP A 353 11.21 1.28 7.32
CA TRP A 353 11.37 1.20 5.87
C TRP A 353 12.67 1.87 5.40
N VAL A 354 12.97 3.06 5.85
CA VAL A 354 14.19 3.78 5.47
C VAL A 354 15.44 2.98 5.83
N ASN A 355 15.47 2.36 7.02
CA ASN A 355 16.60 1.55 7.46
C ASN A 355 16.74 0.23 6.70
N THR A 356 15.64 -0.43 6.34
CA THR A 356 15.67 -1.75 5.69
C THR A 356 15.77 -1.66 4.16
N SER A 357 15.31 -0.56 3.54
CA SER A 357 15.35 -0.36 2.08
C SER A 357 16.68 0.21 1.58
N GLY A 358 17.66 0.46 2.47
CA GLY A 358 18.93 1.08 2.13
C GLY A 358 18.80 2.55 1.70
N GLN A 359 17.81 3.24 2.31
CA GLN A 359 17.62 4.69 2.18
C GLN A 359 18.14 5.46 3.40
N ASP A 360 18.73 4.77 4.37
CA ASP A 360 19.39 5.37 5.53
C ASP A 360 20.58 6.25 5.13
N ALA A 361 20.97 7.16 6.02
CA ALA A 361 22.02 8.14 5.75
C ALA A 361 23.34 7.49 5.35
N ARG A 362 23.71 6.36 5.99
CA ARG A 362 24.93 5.62 5.69
C ARG A 362 24.89 4.99 4.29
N SER A 363 23.80 4.29 3.95
CA SER A 363 23.63 3.69 2.63
C SER A 363 23.65 4.74 1.52
N GLN A 364 23.05 5.90 1.76
CA GLN A 364 23.07 7.00 0.80
C GLN A 364 24.46 7.64 0.67
N ALA A 365 25.19 7.83 1.79
CA ALA A 365 26.57 8.30 1.77
C ALA A 365 27.45 7.38 0.91
N ASN A 366 27.34 6.06 1.11
CA ASN A 366 28.06 5.06 0.33
C ASN A 366 27.75 5.13 -1.17
N LYS A 367 26.48 5.30 -1.54
CA LYS A 367 26.08 5.47 -2.95
C LYS A 367 26.67 6.73 -3.56
N ILE A 368 26.70 7.85 -2.84
CA ILE A 368 27.24 9.12 -3.31
C ILE A 368 28.76 9.00 -3.50
N VAL A 369 29.49 8.47 -2.51
CA VAL A 369 30.94 8.28 -2.57
C VAL A 369 31.29 7.31 -3.71
N SER A 370 30.61 6.18 -3.83
CA SER A 370 30.87 5.19 -4.89
C SER A 370 30.59 5.71 -6.31
N SER A 371 29.70 6.69 -6.46
CA SER A 371 29.44 7.36 -7.75
C SER A 371 30.44 8.46 -8.09
N GLY A 372 31.48 8.71 -7.22
CA GLY A 372 32.48 9.73 -7.43
C GLY A 372 31.99 11.15 -7.18
N MET A 373 30.87 11.31 -6.50
CA MET A 373 30.32 12.59 -6.07
C MET A 373 30.83 12.92 -4.65
N SER A 374 30.97 14.18 -4.36
CA SER A 374 31.37 14.69 -3.03
C SER A 374 30.61 15.97 -2.70
N MET A 375 30.61 16.35 -1.45
CA MET A 375 30.00 17.61 -1.03
C MET A 375 31.03 18.75 -1.19
N PRO A 376 30.69 19.91 -1.81
CA PRO A 376 31.55 21.02 -1.93
C PRO A 376 32.08 21.49 -0.56
N GLY A 377 33.41 21.62 -0.40
CA GLY A 377 34.05 22.08 0.84
C GLY A 377 34.30 21.01 1.89
N PHE A 378 33.91 19.76 1.67
CA PHE A 378 34.19 18.65 2.58
C PHE A 378 35.11 17.60 1.94
N ARG A 379 35.98 16.97 2.76
CA ARG A 379 36.81 15.84 2.32
C ARG A 379 35.90 14.64 1.96
N LYS A 380 36.38 13.73 1.11
CA LYS A 380 35.74 12.46 0.74
C LYS A 380 35.69 11.46 1.91
N ASP A 381 35.24 11.89 3.06
CA ASP A 381 35.07 11.03 4.22
C ASP A 381 33.59 10.62 4.30
N GLU A 382 33.36 9.32 4.12
CA GLU A 382 32.03 8.70 4.22
C GLU A 382 31.31 9.08 5.52
N ARG A 383 32.06 9.13 6.65
CA ARG A 383 31.49 9.46 7.97
C ARG A 383 30.99 10.90 8.06
N VAL A 384 31.73 11.84 7.44
CA VAL A 384 31.32 13.25 7.38
C VAL A 384 30.02 13.38 6.56
N LEU A 385 30.01 12.74 5.37
CA LEU A 385 28.83 12.75 4.51
C LEU A 385 27.62 12.08 5.17
N GLU A 386 27.81 10.94 5.84
CA GLU A 386 26.77 10.29 6.65
C GLU A 386 26.22 11.22 7.73
N SER A 387 27.09 11.90 8.49
CA SER A 387 26.70 12.85 9.53
C SER A 387 25.84 14.00 8.99
N ILE A 388 26.22 14.53 7.82
CA ILE A 388 25.45 15.59 7.17
C ILE A 388 24.12 15.07 6.67
N LEU A 389 24.10 13.92 5.96
CA LEU A 389 22.87 13.32 5.46
C LEU A 389 21.89 12.96 6.58
N LYS A 390 22.40 12.50 7.71
CA LYS A 390 21.56 12.17 8.88
C LYS A 390 20.75 13.37 9.37
N ARG A 391 21.29 14.59 9.25
CA ARG A 391 20.56 15.83 9.61
C ARG A 391 19.35 16.11 8.70
N TYR A 392 19.32 15.56 7.48
CA TYR A 392 18.20 15.73 6.54
C TYR A 392 17.32 14.51 6.51
N VAL A 393 17.88 13.31 6.40
CA VAL A 393 17.16 12.05 6.24
C VAL A 393 16.26 11.76 7.45
N THR A 394 16.80 11.89 8.67
CA THR A 394 16.02 11.58 9.89
C THR A 394 14.81 12.52 10.07
N PRO A 395 14.93 13.86 10.01
CA PRO A 395 13.77 14.74 10.09
C PRO A 395 12.77 14.53 8.95
N LEU A 396 13.25 14.35 7.70
CA LEU A 396 12.35 14.09 6.56
C LEU A 396 11.59 12.78 6.71
N THR A 397 12.22 11.74 7.28
CA THR A 397 11.55 10.47 7.57
C THR A 397 10.42 10.65 8.59
N VAL A 398 10.70 11.36 9.68
CA VAL A 398 9.71 11.60 10.75
C VAL A 398 8.60 12.54 10.28
N MET A 399 8.96 13.68 9.70
CA MET A 399 7.99 14.67 9.23
C MET A 399 7.15 14.14 8.07
N GLY A 400 7.80 13.47 7.09
CA GLY A 400 7.12 12.83 5.97
C GLY A 400 6.18 11.72 6.43
N GLY A 401 6.63 10.85 7.32
CA GLY A 401 5.79 9.79 7.91
C GLY A 401 4.59 10.35 8.69
N ALA A 402 4.82 11.38 9.52
CA ALA A 402 3.75 12.04 10.26
C ALA A 402 2.74 12.74 9.33
N ALA A 403 3.22 13.47 8.32
CA ALA A 403 2.37 14.15 7.36
C ALA A 403 1.49 13.17 6.55
N ILE A 404 2.07 12.03 6.11
CA ILE A 404 1.34 10.99 5.40
C ILE A 404 0.26 10.38 6.31
N GLY A 405 0.62 10.03 7.57
CA GLY A 405 -0.33 9.47 8.54
C GLY A 405 -1.47 10.45 8.85
N LEU A 406 -1.16 11.74 8.99
CA LEU A 406 -2.15 12.81 9.20
C LEU A 406 -3.07 12.95 7.98
N LEU A 407 -2.52 13.03 6.77
CA LEU A 407 -3.32 13.16 5.55
C LEU A 407 -4.24 11.95 5.35
N ALA A 408 -3.73 10.73 5.58
CA ALA A 408 -4.52 9.50 5.48
C ALA A 408 -5.69 9.49 6.46
N SER A 409 -5.42 9.82 7.73
CA SER A 409 -6.44 9.83 8.78
C SER A 409 -7.48 10.93 8.57
N LEU A 410 -7.06 12.16 8.23
CA LEU A 410 -7.98 13.26 7.91
C LEU A 410 -8.87 12.93 6.71
N ALA A 411 -8.31 12.33 5.66
CA ALA A 411 -9.07 11.93 4.48
C ALA A 411 -10.15 10.89 4.80
N ASN A 412 -9.86 9.94 5.71
CA ASN A 412 -10.86 8.99 6.20
C ASN A 412 -11.97 9.69 7.01
N LEU A 413 -11.61 10.59 7.92
CA LEU A 413 -12.56 11.32 8.77
C LEU A 413 -13.43 12.30 7.98
N LEU A 414 -12.91 12.88 6.91
CA LEU A 414 -13.65 13.74 6.00
C LEU A 414 -14.52 12.96 5.01
N GLY A 415 -14.40 11.64 4.93
CA GLY A 415 -15.22 10.80 4.08
C GLY A 415 -14.91 10.93 2.60
N ALA A 416 -13.63 10.93 2.21
CA ALA A 416 -13.23 10.89 0.80
C ALA A 416 -13.78 9.62 0.10
N LEU A 417 -13.93 9.69 -1.23
CA LEU A 417 -14.39 8.56 -2.04
C LEU A 417 -13.52 7.33 -1.82
N VAL A 418 -14.09 6.15 -1.89
CA VAL A 418 -13.40 4.83 -1.72
C VAL A 418 -12.65 4.68 -0.39
N GLY A 419 -12.76 5.67 0.51
CA GLY A 419 -11.95 5.79 1.74
C GLY A 419 -10.69 6.64 1.52
N GLY A 420 -10.45 7.55 2.46
CA GLY A 420 -9.41 8.57 2.33
C GLY A 420 -8.00 8.00 2.21
N THR A 421 -7.68 6.96 2.99
CA THR A 421 -6.38 6.28 2.89
C THR A 421 -6.18 5.66 1.52
N ALA A 422 -7.21 5.07 0.93
CA ALA A 422 -7.14 4.46 -0.40
C ALA A 422 -6.85 5.50 -1.48
N ILE A 423 -7.54 6.63 -1.45
CA ILE A 423 -7.29 7.74 -2.40
C ILE A 423 -5.86 8.28 -2.26
N LEU A 424 -5.40 8.48 -1.04
CA LEU A 424 -4.02 8.93 -0.79
C LEU A 424 -3.01 7.93 -1.39
N LEU A 425 -3.22 6.63 -1.15
CA LEU A 425 -2.36 5.58 -1.71
C LEU A 425 -2.33 5.63 -3.24
N VAL A 426 -3.50 5.71 -3.89
CA VAL A 426 -3.55 5.73 -5.36
C VAL A 426 -2.85 6.94 -5.94
N ILE A 427 -3.04 8.13 -5.35
CA ILE A 427 -2.40 9.35 -5.81
C ILE A 427 -0.88 9.23 -5.71
N MET A 428 -0.37 8.75 -4.56
CA MET A 428 1.06 8.58 -4.34
C MET A 428 1.67 7.52 -5.28
N ILE A 429 0.98 6.39 -5.47
CA ILE A 429 1.44 5.31 -6.36
C ILE A 429 1.47 5.79 -7.81
N LEU A 430 0.42 6.45 -8.28
CA LEU A 430 0.36 6.97 -9.65
C LEU A 430 1.41 8.04 -9.89
N TYR A 431 1.65 8.92 -8.93
CA TYR A 431 2.70 9.94 -9.03
C TYR A 431 4.10 9.29 -9.09
N GLN A 432 4.37 8.30 -8.25
CA GLN A 432 5.62 7.56 -8.27
C GLN A 432 5.81 6.78 -9.58
N LEU A 433 4.75 6.14 -10.06
CA LEU A 433 4.74 5.44 -11.34
C LEU A 433 5.02 6.40 -12.49
N TYR A 434 4.37 7.57 -12.51
CA TYR A 434 4.61 8.62 -13.49
C TYR A 434 6.07 9.07 -13.49
N GLN A 435 6.66 9.32 -12.31
CA GLN A 435 8.07 9.69 -12.21
C GLN A 435 9.01 8.59 -12.77
N ASN A 436 8.75 7.34 -12.42
CA ASN A 436 9.55 6.20 -12.90
C ASN A 436 9.46 6.06 -14.43
N ILE A 437 8.25 6.19 -14.99
CA ILE A 437 8.02 6.12 -16.44
C ILE A 437 8.69 7.31 -17.15
N ALA A 438 8.52 8.53 -16.62
CA ALA A 438 9.10 9.73 -17.22
C ALA A 438 10.63 9.67 -17.25
N GLN A 439 11.26 9.22 -16.15
CA GLN A 439 12.72 9.02 -16.09
C GLN A 439 13.18 7.97 -17.10
N GLN A 440 12.50 6.86 -17.21
CA GLN A 440 12.87 5.78 -18.13
C GLN A 440 12.69 6.20 -19.59
N HIS A 441 11.58 6.88 -19.90
CA HIS A 441 11.31 7.40 -21.25
C HIS A 441 12.33 8.45 -21.67
N ALA A 442 12.72 9.36 -20.76
CA ALA A 442 13.75 10.36 -21.02
C ALA A 442 15.11 9.72 -21.36
N VAL A 443 15.47 8.64 -20.64
CA VAL A 443 16.72 7.88 -20.91
C VAL A 443 16.64 7.13 -22.24
N ASP A 444 15.49 6.59 -22.60
CA ASP A 444 15.34 5.83 -23.86
C ASP A 444 15.30 6.73 -25.09
N MET A 445 14.74 7.96 -25.00
CA MET A 445 14.66 8.92 -26.10
C MET A 445 15.94 9.70 -26.35
N ASN A 446 16.83 9.84 -25.37
CA ASN A 446 18.02 10.66 -25.50
C ASN A 446 19.30 9.82 -25.44
N PRO A 447 19.92 9.46 -26.60
CA PRO A 447 21.12 8.63 -26.65
C PRO A 447 22.33 9.20 -25.85
N ALA A 448 22.40 10.54 -25.73
CA ALA A 448 23.44 11.21 -24.95
C ALA A 448 23.29 10.95 -23.44
N LEU A 449 22.06 10.78 -22.93
CA LEU A 449 21.79 10.45 -21.54
C LEU A 449 22.09 8.96 -21.24
N LYS A 450 22.04 8.07 -22.24
CA LYS A 450 22.46 6.66 -22.06
C LYS A 450 23.91 6.51 -21.63
N GLY A 451 24.80 7.40 -22.12
CA GLY A 451 26.20 7.44 -21.70
C GLY A 451 26.43 7.98 -20.29
N PHE A 452 25.54 8.84 -19.78
CA PHE A 452 25.68 9.47 -18.45
C PHE A 452 25.17 8.59 -17.29
N PHE A 453 24.10 7.79 -17.53
CA PHE A 453 23.48 6.92 -16.50
C PHE A 453 24.02 5.50 -16.50
N GLY A 454 25.18 5.29 -17.12
CA GLY A 454 25.97 4.07 -17.03
C GLY A 454 25.36 2.89 -17.79
N ALA A 455 25.82 2.74 -18.96
CA ALA A 455 25.94 1.42 -19.56
C ALA A 455 26.82 0.53 -18.68
#